data_621d1b06662ba1284e3eba81fba6c252
#
_entry.id   621d1b06662ba1284e3eba81fba6c252
#
_cell.length_a   1.000
_cell.length_b   1.000
_cell.length_c   1.000
_cell.angle_alpha   90.00
_cell.angle_beta   90.00
_cell.angle_gamma   90.00
#
_symmetry.space_group_name_H-M   'P 1'
#
loop_
_entity.id
_entity.type
_entity.pdbx_description
1 polymer ?
#
loop_
_entity_poly.entity_id
_entity_poly.type
_entity_poly.pdbx_seq_one_letter_code
_entity_poly.pdbx_strand_id
1 'polypeptide(L)'
;VTTYRIDGDYADSRHPSEVTFTSNLEEDLKRRDFTINAMAYNEKTGLKDCFGGYEDLQKGIIRCVGDPKERFGEDALRMLRAVRFSAQLGFSIEENTRQAVRLLAGNLRQISAERIQTELVKLLLSAHPDTLRTAWELDITAVILPEFDAMMDTEQHNPHHCFTVGEHTLKALTCVPADRYLRLGMLFHDFGKP
;
A
#
# COMPACT_ATOMS: atom_id res chain seq x y z
N VAL A 1 -17.50 4.43 -19.63
CA VAL A 1 -18.33 5.46 -18.96
C VAL A 1 -18.40 5.06 -17.49
N THR A 2 -18.06 5.96 -16.59
CA THR A 2 -18.13 5.73 -15.12
C THR A 2 -19.14 6.72 -14.56
N THR A 3 -20.07 6.21 -13.75
CA THR A 3 -21.01 7.05 -12.98
C THR A 3 -20.33 7.52 -11.71
N TYR A 4 -20.52 8.80 -11.33
CA TYR A 4 -20.04 9.30 -10.06
C TYR A 4 -20.92 8.77 -8.93
N ARG A 5 -20.30 8.49 -7.78
CA ARG A 5 -20.99 7.95 -6.63
C ARG A 5 -20.47 8.51 -5.31
N ILE A 6 -21.34 8.47 -4.32
CA ILE A 6 -21.01 8.70 -2.92
C ILE A 6 -21.17 7.34 -2.24
N ASP A 7 -20.15 6.95 -1.49
CA ASP A 7 -20.19 5.72 -0.68
C ASP A 7 -20.76 6.10 0.71
N GLY A 8 -21.76 5.35 1.21
CA GLY A 8 -22.28 5.47 2.57
C GLY A 8 -21.34 4.85 3.60
N ASP A 9 -21.80 4.67 4.83
CA ASP A 9 -21.01 4.07 5.90
C ASP A 9 -20.56 2.66 5.54
N TYR A 10 -19.34 2.29 5.96
CA TYR A 10 -18.75 0.98 5.72
C TYR A 10 -19.03 0.05 6.90
N ALA A 11 -19.88 -0.97 6.67
CA ALA A 11 -20.27 -1.91 7.72
C ALA A 11 -19.23 -3.03 7.95
N ASP A 12 -18.47 -3.39 6.91
CA ASP A 12 -17.54 -4.54 6.92
C ASP A 12 -16.11 -4.17 6.49
N SER A 13 -15.73 -2.88 6.60
CA SER A 13 -14.42 -2.35 6.17
C SER A 13 -14.11 -2.62 4.68
N ARG A 14 -15.14 -2.83 3.84
CA ARG A 14 -14.98 -3.09 2.40
C ARG A 14 -16.10 -2.49 1.55
N HIS A 15 -17.34 -2.77 1.93
CA HIS A 15 -18.49 -2.37 1.14
C HIS A 15 -19.24 -1.24 1.85
N PRO A 16 -19.50 -0.14 1.17
CA PRO A 16 -20.41 0.84 1.70
C PRO A 16 -21.79 0.19 1.85
N SER A 17 -22.46 0.48 2.95
CA SER A 17 -23.84 0.01 3.23
C SER A 17 -24.84 0.47 2.16
N GLU A 18 -24.54 1.62 1.56
CA GLU A 18 -25.34 2.23 0.51
C GLU A 18 -24.42 2.94 -0.50
N VAL A 19 -24.81 2.90 -1.77
CA VAL A 19 -24.13 3.63 -2.86
C VAL A 19 -25.15 4.56 -3.50
N THR A 20 -24.93 5.85 -3.39
CA THR A 20 -25.77 6.87 -4.02
C THR A 20 -25.07 7.45 -5.24
N PHE A 21 -25.74 7.45 -6.39
CA PHE A 21 -25.20 8.11 -7.58
C PHE A 21 -25.33 9.62 -7.48
N THR A 22 -24.30 10.33 -7.92
CA THR A 22 -24.27 11.80 -7.89
C THR A 22 -23.81 12.36 -9.24
N SER A 23 -24.17 13.59 -9.51
CA SER A 23 -23.57 14.38 -10.60
C SER A 23 -22.34 15.19 -10.15
N ASN A 24 -22.03 15.17 -8.85
CA ASN A 24 -20.92 15.92 -8.29
C ASN A 24 -19.61 15.12 -8.39
N LEU A 25 -18.71 15.56 -9.28
CA LEU A 25 -17.40 14.97 -9.46
C LEU A 25 -16.52 15.02 -8.19
N GLU A 26 -16.62 16.12 -7.42
CA GLU A 26 -15.79 16.31 -6.23
C GLU A 26 -16.09 15.24 -5.16
N GLU A 27 -17.37 14.88 -4.98
CA GLU A 27 -17.76 13.80 -4.07
C GLU A 27 -17.21 12.43 -4.52
N ASP A 28 -17.21 12.16 -5.83
CA ASP A 28 -16.58 10.92 -6.35
C ASP A 28 -15.06 10.91 -6.13
N LEU A 29 -14.40 12.05 -6.28
CA LEU A 29 -12.96 12.17 -6.05
C LEU A 29 -12.61 12.07 -4.56
N LYS A 30 -13.45 12.63 -3.69
CA LYS A 30 -13.25 12.63 -2.23
C LYS A 30 -13.21 11.23 -1.62
N ARG A 31 -13.97 10.26 -2.14
CA ARG A 31 -13.99 8.88 -1.62
C ARG A 31 -12.79 8.03 -2.05
N ARG A 32 -11.90 8.54 -2.90
CA ARG A 32 -10.73 7.82 -3.40
C ARG A 32 -9.66 7.69 -2.32
N ASP A 33 -8.70 6.79 -2.56
CA ASP A 33 -7.64 6.46 -1.61
C ASP A 33 -6.57 7.57 -1.48
N PHE A 34 -5.95 7.96 -2.61
CA PHE A 34 -4.82 8.89 -2.62
C PHE A 34 -5.06 10.06 -3.56
N THR A 35 -4.45 11.21 -3.23
CA THR A 35 -4.56 12.46 -3.98
C THR A 35 -4.18 12.28 -5.45
N ILE A 36 -3.11 11.54 -5.74
CA ILE A 36 -2.64 11.24 -7.11
C ILE A 36 -3.66 10.44 -7.93
N ASN A 37 -4.61 9.75 -7.29
CA ASN A 37 -5.71 9.03 -7.91
C ASN A 37 -7.03 9.81 -7.87
N ALA A 38 -7.07 10.98 -7.23
CA ALA A 38 -8.25 11.80 -7.02
C ALA A 38 -8.29 13.03 -7.92
N MET A 39 -7.85 12.87 -9.15
CA MET A 39 -7.90 13.87 -10.21
C MET A 39 -8.76 13.39 -11.37
N ALA A 40 -9.34 14.32 -12.12
CA ALA A 40 -10.09 14.03 -13.35
C ALA A 40 -9.68 14.99 -14.45
N TYR A 41 -9.67 14.51 -15.70
CA TYR A 41 -9.37 15.30 -16.87
C TYR A 41 -10.52 15.24 -17.87
N ASN A 42 -10.83 16.38 -18.46
CA ASN A 42 -11.77 16.49 -19.56
C ASN A 42 -11.22 17.51 -20.59
N GLU A 43 -11.31 17.19 -21.87
CA GLU A 43 -10.77 18.05 -22.96
C GLU A 43 -11.34 19.47 -22.94
N LYS A 44 -12.60 19.65 -22.54
CA LYS A 44 -13.28 20.95 -22.52
C LYS A 44 -12.96 21.79 -21.29
N THR A 45 -12.80 21.15 -20.14
CA THR A 45 -12.64 21.83 -18.83
C THR A 45 -11.23 21.71 -18.25
N GLY A 46 -10.36 20.92 -18.89
CA GLY A 46 -9.01 20.66 -18.42
C GLY A 46 -8.95 19.73 -17.21
N LEU A 47 -7.87 19.87 -16.45
CA LEU A 47 -7.63 19.10 -15.23
C LEU A 47 -8.45 19.67 -14.07
N LYS A 48 -9.22 18.80 -13.41
CA LYS A 48 -9.87 19.06 -12.13
C LYS A 48 -9.10 18.33 -11.01
N ASP A 49 -8.43 19.08 -10.18
CA ASP A 49 -7.68 18.60 -9.01
C ASP A 49 -8.20 19.36 -7.77
N CYS A 50 -8.94 18.64 -6.91
CA CYS A 50 -9.54 19.22 -5.71
C CYS A 50 -8.70 18.98 -4.46
N PHE A 51 -7.70 18.08 -4.52
CA PHE A 51 -6.98 17.59 -3.35
C PHE A 51 -5.46 17.71 -3.46
N GLY A 52 -4.96 18.45 -4.47
CA GLY A 52 -3.52 18.69 -4.68
C GLY A 52 -2.76 17.46 -5.22
N GLY A 53 -3.46 16.59 -5.93
CA GLY A 53 -2.88 15.36 -6.49
C GLY A 53 -1.80 15.62 -7.53
N TYR A 54 -1.91 16.69 -8.31
CA TYR A 54 -0.91 17.08 -9.30
C TYR A 54 0.41 17.50 -8.64
N GLU A 55 0.33 18.26 -7.56
CA GLU A 55 1.51 18.67 -6.78
C GLU A 55 2.17 17.46 -6.11
N ASP A 56 1.40 16.57 -5.50
CA ASP A 56 1.90 15.34 -4.89
C ASP A 56 2.53 14.42 -5.95
N LEU A 57 1.95 14.33 -7.15
CA LEU A 57 2.52 13.58 -8.27
C LEU A 57 3.90 14.13 -8.68
N GLN A 58 4.03 15.46 -8.78
CA GLN A 58 5.29 16.11 -9.11
C GLN A 58 6.35 15.93 -8.03
N LYS A 59 5.95 15.92 -6.76
CA LYS A 59 6.84 15.74 -5.60
C LYS A 59 7.17 14.28 -5.32
N GLY A 60 6.51 13.33 -5.97
CA GLY A 60 6.68 11.91 -5.69
C GLY A 60 6.13 11.52 -4.31
N ILE A 61 4.92 11.97 -3.97
CA ILE A 61 4.30 11.76 -2.66
C ILE A 61 3.02 10.94 -2.80
N ILE A 62 2.86 9.92 -1.94
CA ILE A 62 1.62 9.19 -1.71
C ILE A 62 0.95 9.79 -0.47
N ARG A 63 -0.10 10.57 -0.69
CA ARG A 63 -0.92 11.22 0.35
C ARG A 63 -2.33 10.72 0.28
N CYS A 64 -2.91 10.40 1.44
CA CYS A 64 -4.31 10.04 1.56
C CYS A 64 -5.23 11.24 1.25
N VAL A 65 -6.38 10.99 0.62
CA VAL A 65 -7.41 12.03 0.44
C VAL A 65 -8.14 12.26 1.77
N GLY A 66 -8.14 13.51 2.24
CA GLY A 66 -8.79 13.86 3.51
C GLY A 66 -8.05 13.33 4.74
N ASP A 67 -8.79 12.89 5.76
CA ASP A 67 -8.19 12.31 6.98
C ASP A 67 -7.79 10.85 6.74
N PRO A 68 -6.49 10.50 6.87
CA PRO A 68 -6.03 9.13 6.68
C PRO A 68 -6.68 8.13 7.64
N LYS A 69 -7.00 8.53 8.87
CA LYS A 69 -7.62 7.63 9.86
C LYS A 69 -9.03 7.23 9.45
N GLU A 70 -9.81 8.18 8.93
CA GLU A 70 -11.13 7.91 8.38
C GLU A 70 -11.04 6.99 7.17
N ARG A 71 -10.17 7.32 6.20
CA ARG A 71 -9.98 6.55 4.96
C ARG A 71 -9.53 5.10 5.21
N PHE A 72 -8.64 4.88 6.17
CA PHE A 72 -8.17 3.54 6.53
C PHE A 72 -9.17 2.79 7.43
N GLY A 73 -10.03 3.51 8.15
CA GLY A 73 -11.16 2.93 8.85
C GLY A 73 -12.23 2.37 7.91
N GLU A 74 -12.47 3.03 6.77
CA GLU A 74 -13.42 2.57 5.74
C GLU A 74 -12.94 1.30 5.01
N ASP A 75 -11.68 1.26 4.59
CA ASP A 75 -11.06 0.09 3.96
C ASP A 75 -9.58 0.01 4.35
N ALA A 76 -9.28 -0.88 5.29
CA ALA A 76 -7.94 -1.08 5.81
C ALA A 76 -6.93 -1.53 4.72
N LEU A 77 -7.38 -2.14 3.61
CA LEU A 77 -6.51 -2.49 2.50
C LEU A 77 -5.81 -1.27 1.87
N ARG A 78 -6.39 -0.07 2.02
CA ARG A 78 -5.76 1.18 1.55
C ARG A 78 -4.38 1.40 2.16
N MET A 79 -4.11 0.89 3.37
CA MET A 79 -2.79 0.94 3.99
C MET A 79 -1.74 0.15 3.21
N LEU A 80 -2.07 -1.09 2.84
CA LEU A 80 -1.18 -1.91 2.00
C LEU A 80 -1.06 -1.35 0.58
N ARG A 81 -2.13 -0.73 0.06
CA ARG A 81 -2.10 -0.01 -1.22
C ARG A 81 -1.16 1.20 -1.21
N ALA A 82 -1.04 1.94 -0.08
CA ALA A 82 -0.07 3.04 0.05
C ALA A 82 1.35 2.54 -0.15
N VAL A 83 1.73 1.45 0.52
CA VAL A 83 3.06 0.84 0.37
C VAL A 83 3.27 0.30 -1.05
N ARG A 84 2.26 -0.36 -1.63
CA ARG A 84 2.33 -0.85 -3.00
C ARG A 84 2.51 0.28 -4.02
N PHE A 85 1.78 1.40 -3.91
CA PHE A 85 1.97 2.53 -4.81
C PHE A 85 3.35 3.18 -4.63
N SER A 86 3.83 3.28 -3.38
CA SER A 86 5.20 3.70 -3.10
C SER A 86 6.21 2.81 -3.84
N ALA A 87 6.05 1.49 -3.78
CA ALA A 87 6.91 0.53 -4.47
C ALA A 87 6.83 0.63 -6.01
N GLN A 88 5.64 0.86 -6.56
CA GLN A 88 5.45 0.91 -8.01
C GLN A 88 5.96 2.21 -8.64
N LEU A 89 5.84 3.33 -7.94
CA LEU A 89 6.15 4.66 -8.44
C LEU A 89 7.49 5.19 -7.94
N GLY A 90 8.10 4.55 -6.91
CA GLY A 90 9.28 5.08 -6.23
C GLY A 90 8.97 6.32 -5.40
N PHE A 91 7.72 6.51 -4.96
CA PHE A 91 7.25 7.68 -4.23
C PHE A 91 7.33 7.48 -2.72
N SER A 92 7.53 8.57 -1.98
CA SER A 92 7.48 8.57 -0.51
C SER A 92 6.04 8.62 -0.01
N ILE A 93 5.74 7.94 1.10
CA ILE A 93 4.45 8.08 1.78
C ILE A 93 4.51 9.31 2.69
N GLU A 94 3.54 10.20 2.59
CA GLU A 94 3.41 11.41 3.40
C GLU A 94 3.31 11.07 4.91
N GLU A 95 3.87 11.91 5.76
CA GLU A 95 4.07 11.59 7.18
C GLU A 95 2.78 11.32 7.96
N ASN A 96 1.72 12.13 7.78
CA ASN A 96 0.45 11.88 8.47
C ASN A 96 -0.19 10.56 7.98
N THR A 97 -0.03 10.26 6.69
CA THR A 97 -0.47 9.00 6.09
C THR A 97 0.31 7.82 6.68
N ARG A 98 1.65 7.94 6.86
CA ARG A 98 2.49 6.92 7.51
C ARG A 98 2.06 6.66 8.96
N GLN A 99 1.85 7.71 9.73
CA GLN A 99 1.44 7.61 11.13
C GLN A 99 0.08 6.92 11.27
N ALA A 100 -0.87 7.26 10.40
CA ALA A 100 -2.18 6.61 10.40
C ALA A 100 -2.08 5.12 10.01
N VAL A 101 -1.22 4.76 9.03
CA VAL A 101 -0.96 3.36 8.67
C VAL A 101 -0.45 2.59 9.89
N ARG A 102 0.59 3.07 10.57
CA ARG A 102 1.16 2.42 11.75
C ARG A 102 0.11 2.24 12.86
N LEU A 103 -0.68 3.28 13.12
CA LEU A 103 -1.71 3.25 14.16
C LEU A 103 -2.80 2.20 13.89
N LEU A 104 -3.16 2.00 12.61
CA LEU A 104 -4.32 1.21 12.19
C LEU A 104 -3.94 -0.11 11.51
N ALA A 105 -2.64 -0.46 11.41
CA ALA A 105 -2.16 -1.68 10.74
C ALA A 105 -2.90 -2.95 11.22
N GLY A 106 -3.24 -3.03 12.51
CA GLY A 106 -4.00 -4.13 13.10
C GLY A 106 -5.35 -4.41 12.43
N ASN A 107 -5.97 -3.40 11.80
CA ASN A 107 -7.24 -3.55 11.08
C ASN A 107 -7.12 -4.41 9.80
N LEU A 108 -5.91 -4.65 9.30
CA LEU A 108 -5.67 -5.56 8.17
C LEU A 108 -6.12 -7.00 8.47
N ARG A 109 -6.27 -7.39 9.74
CA ARG A 109 -6.84 -8.70 10.14
C ARG A 109 -8.27 -8.91 9.66
N GLN A 110 -8.99 -7.83 9.35
CA GLN A 110 -10.37 -7.87 8.85
C GLN A 110 -10.43 -8.06 7.33
N ILE A 111 -9.30 -7.95 6.63
CA ILE A 111 -9.21 -8.04 5.18
C ILE A 111 -8.96 -9.49 4.76
N SER A 112 -9.67 -9.95 3.73
CA SER A 112 -9.48 -11.32 3.23
C SER A 112 -8.07 -11.56 2.68
N ALA A 113 -7.55 -12.76 2.88
CA ALA A 113 -6.21 -13.15 2.45
C ALA A 113 -5.97 -12.95 0.95
N GLU A 114 -6.99 -13.15 0.12
CA GLU A 114 -6.90 -12.97 -1.34
C GLU A 114 -6.67 -11.51 -1.73
N ARG A 115 -7.32 -10.57 -1.01
CA ARG A 115 -7.12 -9.13 -1.25
C ARG A 115 -5.70 -8.72 -0.83
N ILE A 116 -5.24 -9.17 0.34
CA ILE A 116 -3.87 -8.94 0.84
C ILE A 116 -2.85 -9.51 -0.15
N GLN A 117 -3.01 -10.78 -0.55
CA GLN A 117 -2.13 -11.44 -1.51
C GLN A 117 -2.04 -10.67 -2.83
N THR A 118 -3.18 -10.16 -3.32
CA THR A 118 -3.21 -9.39 -4.57
C THR A 118 -2.34 -8.13 -4.50
N GLU A 119 -2.42 -7.38 -3.42
CA GLU A 119 -1.63 -6.16 -3.24
C GLU A 119 -0.16 -6.48 -2.94
N LEU A 120 0.12 -7.51 -2.13
CA LEU A 120 1.49 -7.96 -1.83
C LEU A 120 2.21 -8.43 -3.10
N VAL A 121 1.56 -9.23 -3.94
CA VAL A 121 2.16 -9.68 -5.21
C VAL A 121 2.45 -8.49 -6.12
N LYS A 122 1.56 -7.51 -6.23
CA LYS A 122 1.82 -6.29 -7.02
C LYS A 122 2.99 -5.47 -6.47
N LEU A 123 3.16 -5.43 -5.14
CA LEU A 123 4.31 -4.80 -4.50
C LEU A 123 5.60 -5.53 -4.89
N LEU A 124 5.62 -6.85 -4.74
CA LEU A 124 6.79 -7.68 -5.08
C LEU A 124 7.17 -7.59 -6.56
N LEU A 125 6.19 -7.45 -7.45
CA LEU A 125 6.41 -7.32 -8.90
C LEU A 125 6.76 -5.89 -9.35
N SER A 126 6.83 -4.95 -8.42
CA SER A 126 7.19 -3.56 -8.72
C SER A 126 8.67 -3.38 -9.03
N ALA A 127 9.04 -2.16 -9.42
CA ALA A 127 10.44 -1.75 -9.62
C ALA A 127 11.22 -1.69 -8.29
N HIS A 128 10.52 -1.51 -7.15
CA HIS A 128 11.12 -1.36 -5.82
C HIS A 128 10.52 -2.38 -4.83
N PRO A 129 10.77 -3.70 -5.01
CA PRO A 129 10.22 -4.75 -4.12
C PRO A 129 10.77 -4.67 -2.69
N ASP A 130 11.92 -4.07 -2.50
CA ASP A 130 12.54 -3.75 -1.21
C ASP A 130 11.75 -2.74 -0.37
N THR A 131 10.75 -2.05 -0.96
CA THR A 131 9.74 -1.27 -0.23
C THR A 131 8.91 -2.14 0.74
N LEU A 132 9.01 -3.48 0.68
CA LEU A 132 8.49 -4.37 1.71
C LEU A 132 9.07 -4.02 3.10
N ARG A 133 10.28 -3.43 3.18
CA ARG A 133 10.83 -2.81 4.40
C ARG A 133 9.88 -1.76 4.99
N THR A 134 9.30 -0.90 4.15
CA THR A 134 8.34 0.11 4.61
C THR A 134 7.09 -0.54 5.21
N ALA A 135 6.64 -1.68 4.67
CA ALA A 135 5.54 -2.43 5.28
C ALA A 135 5.91 -2.95 6.68
N TRP A 136 7.15 -3.40 6.87
CA TRP A 136 7.67 -3.81 8.17
C TRP A 136 7.79 -2.63 9.14
N GLU A 137 8.39 -1.52 8.72
CA GLU A 137 8.50 -0.29 9.54
C GLU A 137 7.14 0.26 10.00
N LEU A 138 6.08 -0.05 9.27
CA LEU A 138 4.71 0.40 9.52
C LEU A 138 3.83 -0.67 10.19
N ASP A 139 4.43 -1.73 10.74
CA ASP A 139 3.76 -2.83 11.44
C ASP A 139 2.73 -3.61 10.58
N ILE A 140 2.76 -3.43 9.25
CA ILE A 140 1.88 -4.14 8.31
C ILE A 140 2.26 -5.63 8.26
N THR A 141 3.56 -5.94 8.14
CA THR A 141 4.04 -7.33 8.02
C THR A 141 3.75 -8.12 9.28
N ALA A 142 3.80 -7.54 10.47
CA ALA A 142 3.41 -8.18 11.71
C ALA A 142 1.97 -8.75 11.69
N VAL A 143 1.13 -8.21 10.82
CA VAL A 143 -0.27 -8.66 10.66
C VAL A 143 -0.44 -9.65 9.52
N ILE A 144 0.20 -9.39 8.37
CA ILE A 144 -0.06 -10.15 7.13
C ILE A 144 1.01 -11.21 6.81
N LEU A 145 2.20 -11.11 7.43
CA LEU A 145 3.37 -11.95 7.13
C LEU A 145 4.36 -11.97 8.31
N PRO A 146 3.93 -12.42 9.52
CA PRO A 146 4.74 -12.32 10.75
C PRO A 146 6.07 -13.08 10.67
N GLU A 147 6.18 -14.08 9.80
CA GLU A 147 7.44 -14.80 9.56
C GLU A 147 8.51 -13.87 8.98
N PHE A 148 8.11 -12.86 8.20
CA PHE A 148 9.03 -11.85 7.68
C PHE A 148 9.60 -10.96 8.79
N ASP A 149 8.79 -10.62 9.79
CA ASP A 149 9.25 -9.86 10.96
C ASP A 149 10.32 -10.65 11.74
N ALA A 150 10.10 -11.96 11.95
CA ALA A 150 11.09 -12.82 12.56
C ALA A 150 12.41 -12.83 11.78
N MET A 151 12.35 -12.85 10.44
CA MET A 151 13.56 -12.77 9.59
C MET A 151 14.28 -11.42 9.73
N MET A 152 13.57 -10.31 9.88
CA MET A 152 14.17 -8.98 10.07
C MET A 152 14.97 -8.88 11.37
N ASP A 153 14.56 -9.62 12.41
CA ASP A 153 15.23 -9.65 13.71
C ASP A 153 16.31 -10.73 13.82
N THR A 154 16.41 -11.65 12.84
CA THR A 154 17.35 -12.79 12.88
C THR A 154 18.71 -12.41 12.29
N GLU A 155 19.75 -12.42 13.12
CA GLU A 155 21.14 -12.24 12.69
C GLU A 155 21.68 -13.50 11.99
N GLN A 156 22.53 -13.31 11.00
CA GLN A 156 23.24 -14.40 10.34
C GLN A 156 24.63 -14.55 10.99
N HIS A 157 24.83 -15.61 11.79
CA HIS A 157 26.10 -15.90 12.47
C HIS A 157 27.18 -16.45 11.52
N ASN A 158 27.38 -15.79 10.37
CA ASN A 158 28.40 -16.16 9.40
C ASN A 158 29.27 -14.93 9.09
N PRO A 159 30.60 -14.99 9.18
CA PRO A 159 31.50 -13.87 8.93
C PRO A 159 31.39 -13.28 7.51
N HIS A 160 30.73 -13.98 6.59
CA HIS A 160 30.49 -13.51 5.21
C HIS A 160 29.11 -12.82 5.04
N HIS A 161 28.26 -12.77 6.07
CA HIS A 161 26.95 -12.14 6.02
C HIS A 161 26.88 -10.94 6.97
N CYS A 162 26.77 -9.75 6.40
CA CYS A 162 26.62 -8.47 7.14
C CYS A 162 25.16 -8.03 7.29
N PHE A 163 24.21 -8.85 6.87
CA PHE A 163 22.77 -8.56 6.89
C PHE A 163 22.03 -9.56 7.78
N THR A 164 20.92 -9.12 8.38
CA THR A 164 19.93 -10.05 8.93
C THR A 164 19.34 -10.92 7.81
N VAL A 165 18.62 -11.97 8.16
CA VAL A 165 17.94 -12.83 7.17
C VAL A 165 16.93 -12.01 6.33
N GLY A 166 16.18 -11.12 6.98
CA GLY A 166 15.23 -10.25 6.28
C GLY A 166 15.90 -9.24 5.35
N GLU A 167 16.98 -8.59 5.82
CA GLU A 167 17.77 -7.66 4.99
C GLU A 167 18.38 -8.36 3.75
N HIS A 168 18.88 -9.58 3.95
CA HIS A 168 19.35 -10.40 2.83
C HIS A 168 18.23 -10.66 1.83
N THR A 169 17.05 -11.04 2.30
CA THR A 169 15.89 -11.32 1.46
C THR A 169 15.42 -10.07 0.69
N LEU A 170 15.37 -8.90 1.33
CA LEU A 170 15.04 -7.63 0.66
C LEU A 170 16.04 -7.34 -0.48
N LYS A 171 17.33 -7.52 -0.21
CA LYS A 171 18.36 -7.31 -1.22
C LYS A 171 18.23 -8.32 -2.36
N ALA A 172 18.01 -9.59 -2.05
CA ALA A 172 17.84 -10.65 -3.04
C ALA A 172 16.62 -10.42 -3.94
N LEU A 173 15.52 -9.91 -3.39
CA LEU A 173 14.33 -9.52 -4.15
C LEU A 173 14.66 -8.49 -5.26
N THR A 174 15.57 -7.55 -5.04
CA THR A 174 15.96 -6.58 -6.08
C THR A 174 16.82 -7.19 -7.19
N CYS A 175 17.44 -8.34 -6.94
CA CYS A 175 18.37 -9.00 -7.87
C CYS A 175 17.69 -9.99 -8.82
N VAL A 176 16.42 -10.38 -8.56
CA VAL A 176 15.69 -11.32 -9.42
C VAL A 176 14.69 -10.59 -10.32
N PRO A 177 14.39 -11.12 -11.52
CA PRO A 177 13.40 -10.53 -12.41
C PRO A 177 12.03 -10.38 -11.74
N ALA A 178 11.21 -9.43 -12.26
CA ALA A 178 9.84 -9.22 -11.80
C ALA A 178 8.88 -10.32 -12.30
N ASP A 179 9.20 -11.55 -11.95
CA ASP A 179 8.37 -12.73 -12.18
C ASP A 179 7.72 -13.17 -10.87
N ARG A 180 6.43 -13.55 -10.94
CA ARG A 180 5.65 -13.89 -9.75
C ARG A 180 6.27 -15.04 -8.94
N TYR A 181 6.68 -16.10 -9.62
CA TYR A 181 7.18 -17.30 -8.95
C TYR A 181 8.58 -17.08 -8.38
N LEU A 182 9.42 -16.36 -9.14
CA LEU A 182 10.77 -16.03 -8.67
C LEU A 182 10.74 -15.09 -7.47
N ARG A 183 9.88 -14.04 -7.50
CA ARG A 183 9.76 -13.09 -6.38
C ARG A 183 9.16 -13.73 -5.14
N LEU A 184 8.14 -14.58 -5.28
CA LEU A 184 7.58 -15.34 -4.15
C LEU A 184 8.56 -16.38 -3.64
N GLY A 185 9.22 -17.13 -4.53
CA GLY A 185 10.27 -18.07 -4.13
C GLY A 185 11.40 -17.38 -3.36
N MET A 186 11.83 -16.20 -3.84
CA MET A 186 12.85 -15.39 -3.17
C MET A 186 12.37 -14.84 -1.82
N LEU A 187 11.09 -14.44 -1.70
CA LEU A 187 10.55 -14.00 -0.41
C LEU A 187 10.56 -15.11 0.64
N PHE A 188 10.20 -16.34 0.23
CA PHE A 188 9.98 -17.45 1.17
C PHE A 188 11.21 -18.36 1.39
N HIS A 189 12.31 -18.20 0.61
CA HIS A 189 13.43 -19.14 0.62
C HIS A 189 14.09 -19.33 2.00
N ASP A 190 14.04 -18.32 2.84
CA ASP A 190 14.71 -18.29 4.15
C ASP A 190 13.72 -18.21 5.35
N PHE A 191 12.41 -18.39 5.13
CA PHE A 191 11.39 -18.32 6.21
C PHE A 191 11.60 -19.32 7.36
N GLY A 192 12.33 -20.39 7.14
CA GLY A 192 12.64 -21.40 8.15
C GLY A 192 13.98 -21.18 8.90
N LYS A 193 14.63 -20.02 8.73
CA LYS A 193 15.91 -19.74 9.44
C LYS A 193 15.73 -19.13 10.83
N PRO A 194 14.68 -18.32 11.13
CA PRO A 194 14.38 -17.84 12.47
C PRO A 194 14.13 -18.94 13.49
#